data_8119c86db0244521cfc73faa38f366f8
#
_entry.id   8119c86db0244521cfc73faa38f366f8
#
_cell.length_a   1.000
_cell.length_b   1.000
_cell.length_c   1.000
_cell.angle_alpha   90.00
_cell.angle_beta   90.00
_cell.angle_gamma   90.00
#
_symmetry.space_group_name_H-M   'P 1'
#
loop_
_entity.id
_entity.type
_entity.pdbx_description
1 polymer ?
#
loop_
_entity_poly.entity_id
_entity_poly.type
_entity_poly.pdbx_seq_one_letter_code
_entity_poly.pdbx_strand_id
1 'polypeptide(L)'
;MEDKKEPDILAPLNKIDNLLIITKGGAQPILLDKYDEYLNLPQKIAKMSDLVNYLDIFEKYHSKFPKEKKVLNNYLKIDQIILGFGDYSPDFGISDLETYFINSTTGKVKITLKEYLKYLFILNPQYAMLPFEFVPNDAGKKRIQRFLNKLNIVFENLEKGINFKECNYIIPYYLDYEKFLEGNEKYKNNMKKCKGLLIFNDDYKNINYEKIIKYKEQIETILKDNKEQLMIIKSSTENIIDLIIGTLIGCSHFEISFPHIYAQEGKCLNINFEEFKPDKDYGQIKDLKNFDFKPKLLDMNDIKYLNEIVNITDGCKCFSCLTGYKRSYLHHLYKCNELNGPIIVTIHNYFQARELFTKLNESKKEKDVDKLNNFVIWLLNTQCTQIINK
;
A
#
# COMPACT_ATOMS: atom_id res chain seq x y z
N MET A 1 -5.83 29.50 27.37
CA MET A 1 -6.12 28.07 27.28
C MET A 1 -6.91 27.92 25.97
N GLU A 2 -6.22 27.63 24.89
CA GLU A 2 -6.86 27.41 23.61
C GLU A 2 -7.44 26.00 23.60
N ASP A 3 -8.75 25.92 23.36
CA ASP A 3 -9.48 24.65 23.20
C ASP A 3 -8.85 23.88 22.02
N LYS A 4 -8.08 22.85 22.33
CA LYS A 4 -7.69 21.85 21.34
C LYS A 4 -8.97 21.12 20.91
N LYS A 5 -9.50 21.50 19.74
CA LYS A 5 -10.51 20.70 19.06
C LYS A 5 -10.02 19.27 18.98
N GLU A 6 -10.75 18.33 19.57
CA GLU A 6 -10.54 16.90 19.34
C GLU A 6 -10.54 16.65 17.84
N PRO A 7 -9.58 15.88 17.28
CA PRO A 7 -9.60 15.54 15.89
C PRO A 7 -10.90 14.79 15.57
N ASP A 8 -11.58 15.24 14.53
CA ASP A 8 -12.83 14.67 14.06
C ASP A 8 -12.62 13.21 13.62
N ILE A 9 -12.89 12.28 14.55
CA ILE A 9 -12.66 10.83 14.42
C ILE A 9 -13.50 10.20 13.31
N LEU A 10 -14.42 10.98 12.73
CA LEU A 10 -15.38 10.56 11.71
C LEU A 10 -15.11 11.15 10.32
N ALA A 11 -13.99 11.86 10.12
CA ALA A 11 -13.66 12.32 8.79
C ALA A 11 -13.53 11.11 7.85
N PRO A 12 -14.36 11.00 6.81
CA PRO A 12 -14.29 9.85 5.91
C PRO A 12 -12.94 9.84 5.23
N LEU A 13 -12.25 8.68 5.26
CA LEU A 13 -10.99 8.41 4.54
C LEU A 13 -11.04 8.80 3.04
N ASN A 14 -12.25 9.00 2.51
CA ASN A 14 -12.55 9.28 1.12
C ASN A 14 -12.08 10.66 0.59
N LYS A 15 -11.47 11.50 1.42
CA LYS A 15 -11.04 12.86 0.98
C LYS A 15 -9.53 13.07 0.93
N ILE A 16 -8.74 12.11 1.39
CA ILE A 16 -7.28 12.25 1.45
C ILE A 16 -6.67 11.01 0.83
N ASP A 17 -6.02 11.17 -0.32
CA ASP A 17 -5.18 10.15 -0.91
C ASP A 17 -4.06 9.81 0.06
N ASN A 18 -3.79 8.53 0.34
CA ASN A 18 -2.91 8.13 1.43
C ASN A 18 -1.93 7.02 1.06
N LEU A 19 -0.72 7.16 1.59
CA LEU A 19 0.24 6.08 1.67
C LEU A 19 -0.01 5.28 2.95
N LEU A 20 -0.21 3.98 2.80
CA LEU A 20 -0.49 3.04 3.88
C LEU A 20 0.78 2.25 4.20
N ILE A 21 1.35 2.46 5.39
CA ILE A 21 2.54 1.71 5.80
C ILE A 21 2.14 0.29 6.17
N ILE A 22 2.76 -0.69 5.55
CA ILE A 22 2.63 -2.09 5.95
C ILE A 22 3.48 -2.30 7.20
N THR A 23 2.84 -2.69 8.29
CA THR A 23 3.51 -2.98 9.58
C THR A 23 3.93 -4.45 9.67
N LYS A 24 4.91 -4.74 10.52
CA LYS A 24 5.23 -6.12 10.94
C LYS A 24 4.78 -6.33 12.38
N GLY A 25 3.83 -7.23 12.58
CA GLY A 25 3.23 -7.46 13.91
C GLY A 25 2.60 -6.19 14.52
N GLY A 26 2.25 -5.20 13.68
CA GLY A 26 1.68 -3.93 14.09
C GLY A 26 2.70 -2.82 14.37
N ALA A 27 3.99 -3.14 14.45
CA ALA A 27 5.06 -2.15 14.57
C ALA A 27 5.54 -1.69 13.18
N GLN A 28 5.97 -0.45 13.08
CA GLN A 28 6.67 0.00 11.88
C GLN A 28 7.99 -0.76 11.74
N PRO A 29 8.29 -1.30 10.54
CA PRO A 29 9.58 -1.94 10.34
C PRO A 29 10.71 -0.96 10.59
N ILE A 30 11.68 -1.36 11.43
CA ILE A 30 12.93 -0.64 11.74
C ILE A 30 12.75 0.62 12.58
N LEU A 31 11.58 1.26 12.57
CA LEU A 31 11.36 2.53 13.26
C LEU A 31 10.69 2.34 14.62
N LEU A 32 11.08 3.17 15.60
CA LEU A 32 10.37 3.32 16.86
C LEU A 32 9.20 4.31 16.68
N ASP A 33 8.14 4.16 17.47
CA ASP A 33 6.95 5.03 17.43
C ASP A 33 7.27 6.53 17.49
N LYS A 34 8.34 6.91 18.18
CA LYS A 34 8.81 8.30 18.26
C LYS A 34 9.19 8.93 16.91
N TYR A 35 9.41 8.12 15.87
CA TYR A 35 9.72 8.62 14.54
C TYR A 35 8.47 8.82 13.66
N ASP A 36 7.29 8.44 14.14
CA ASP A 36 6.03 8.62 13.41
C ASP A 36 5.77 10.08 13.05
N GLU A 37 6.11 11.01 13.93
CA GLU A 37 6.00 12.46 13.71
C GLU A 37 6.81 12.95 12.50
N TYR A 38 7.97 12.34 12.24
CA TYR A 38 8.82 12.69 11.09
C TYR A 38 8.31 12.12 9.77
N LEU A 39 7.54 11.01 9.82
CA LEU A 39 6.98 10.39 8.64
C LEU A 39 5.67 11.07 8.22
N ASN A 40 4.87 11.53 9.19
CA ASN A 40 3.53 12.09 8.98
C ASN A 40 2.66 11.19 8.08
N LEU A 41 2.66 9.89 8.38
CA LEU A 41 1.88 8.86 7.69
C LEU A 41 0.92 8.21 8.69
N PRO A 42 -0.29 8.76 8.83
CA PRO A 42 -1.20 8.42 9.93
C PRO A 42 -1.85 7.04 9.81
N GLN A 43 -1.81 6.44 8.61
CA GLN A 43 -2.51 5.18 8.34
C GLN A 43 -1.55 4.01 8.21
N LYS A 44 -1.91 2.91 8.85
CA LYS A 44 -1.10 1.70 8.86
C LYS A 44 -1.95 0.48 8.52
N ILE A 45 -1.34 -0.50 7.87
CA ILE A 45 -1.92 -1.82 7.63
C ILE A 45 -1.24 -2.81 8.56
N ALA A 46 -2.02 -3.47 9.41
CA ALA A 46 -1.57 -4.65 10.14
C ALA A 46 -2.13 -5.90 9.45
N LYS A 47 -1.25 -6.76 8.95
CA LYS A 47 -1.67 -7.97 8.25
C LYS A 47 -2.02 -9.08 9.24
N MET A 48 -3.06 -9.84 8.95
CA MET A 48 -3.43 -11.03 9.72
C MET A 48 -2.28 -12.06 9.75
N SER A 49 -1.48 -12.12 8.67
CA SER A 49 -0.27 -12.95 8.60
C SER A 49 0.74 -12.68 9.72
N ASP A 50 0.84 -11.44 10.17
CA ASP A 50 1.71 -11.07 11.29
C ASP A 50 1.05 -11.29 12.65
N LEU A 51 -0.27 -11.17 12.72
CA LEU A 51 -1.04 -11.24 13.96
C LEU A 51 -1.46 -12.67 14.34
N VAL A 52 -1.50 -13.59 13.37
CA VAL A 52 -2.04 -14.95 13.55
C VAL A 52 -1.35 -15.71 14.69
N ASN A 53 -0.07 -15.49 14.92
CA ASN A 53 0.69 -16.14 15.99
C ASN A 53 0.39 -15.57 17.39
N TYR A 54 -0.33 -14.45 17.47
CA TYR A 54 -0.64 -13.74 18.73
C TYR A 54 -2.15 -13.73 19.04
N LEU A 55 -2.95 -14.45 18.25
CA LEU A 55 -4.41 -14.43 18.38
C LEU A 55 -4.90 -14.88 19.76
N ASP A 56 -4.23 -15.85 20.37
CA ASP A 56 -4.53 -16.31 21.75
C ASP A 56 -4.36 -15.18 22.79
N ILE A 57 -3.43 -14.27 22.56
CA ILE A 57 -3.22 -13.11 23.45
C ILE A 57 -4.40 -12.17 23.31
N PHE A 58 -4.85 -11.89 22.08
CA PHE A 58 -6.03 -11.04 21.84
C PHE A 58 -7.32 -11.65 22.42
N GLU A 59 -7.48 -12.98 22.32
CA GLU A 59 -8.61 -13.67 22.96
C GLU A 59 -8.62 -13.51 24.48
N LYS A 60 -7.48 -13.73 25.12
CA LYS A 60 -7.32 -13.55 26.56
C LYS A 60 -7.57 -12.10 26.98
N TYR A 61 -7.06 -11.14 26.20
CA TYR A 61 -7.27 -9.73 26.44
C TYR A 61 -8.74 -9.38 26.33
N HIS A 62 -9.42 -9.76 25.27
CA HIS A 62 -10.84 -9.51 25.05
C HIS A 62 -11.70 -10.16 26.14
N SER A 63 -11.38 -11.38 26.57
CA SER A 63 -12.08 -12.06 27.67
C SER A 63 -11.98 -11.30 28.99
N LYS A 64 -10.84 -10.67 29.25
CA LYS A 64 -10.59 -9.86 30.45
C LYS A 64 -11.22 -8.48 30.38
N PHE A 65 -11.29 -7.90 29.17
CA PHE A 65 -11.78 -6.55 28.91
C PHE A 65 -12.87 -6.53 27.82
N PRO A 66 -14.03 -7.17 28.04
CA PRO A 66 -15.04 -7.37 26.97
C PRO A 66 -15.75 -6.09 26.50
N LYS A 67 -15.64 -5.00 27.28
CA LYS A 67 -16.21 -3.69 26.93
C LYS A 67 -15.25 -2.81 26.12
N GLU A 68 -14.00 -3.22 25.98
CA GLU A 68 -13.03 -2.43 25.27
C GLU A 68 -13.23 -2.55 23.76
N LYS A 69 -13.53 -1.43 23.14
CA LYS A 69 -13.60 -1.29 21.68
C LYS A 69 -12.22 -0.94 21.13
N LYS A 70 -11.97 -1.25 19.86
CA LYS A 70 -10.70 -0.94 19.17
C LYS A 70 -9.48 -1.61 19.81
N VAL A 71 -9.59 -2.89 20.14
CA VAL A 71 -8.51 -3.69 20.74
C VAL A 71 -7.23 -3.58 19.93
N LEU A 72 -7.32 -3.67 18.59
CA LEU A 72 -6.17 -3.59 17.71
C LEU A 72 -5.51 -2.20 17.77
N ASN A 73 -6.30 -1.12 17.73
CA ASN A 73 -5.77 0.25 17.82
C ASN A 73 -5.06 0.51 19.15
N ASN A 74 -5.66 0.07 20.26
CA ASN A 74 -5.09 0.25 21.58
C ASN A 74 -3.81 -0.56 21.76
N TYR A 75 -3.78 -1.80 21.26
CA TYR A 75 -2.60 -2.66 21.31
C TYR A 75 -1.44 -2.07 20.50
N LEU A 76 -1.72 -1.57 19.29
CA LEU A 76 -0.73 -1.01 18.39
C LEU A 76 -0.47 0.47 18.58
N LYS A 77 -1.22 1.13 19.46
CA LYS A 77 -1.18 2.60 19.70
C LYS A 77 -1.30 3.40 18.40
N ILE A 78 -2.24 3.03 17.55
CA ILE A 78 -2.45 3.62 16.23
C ILE A 78 -3.91 4.04 16.10
N ASP A 79 -4.15 5.29 15.68
CA ASP A 79 -5.52 5.83 15.57
C ASP A 79 -6.30 5.25 14.38
N GLN A 80 -5.62 5.03 13.25
CA GLN A 80 -6.23 4.52 12.03
C GLN A 80 -5.48 3.30 11.53
N ILE A 81 -6.13 2.13 11.64
CA ILE A 81 -5.55 0.87 11.19
C ILE A 81 -6.50 0.13 10.27
N ILE A 82 -5.93 -0.43 9.22
CA ILE A 82 -6.59 -1.36 8.32
C ILE A 82 -6.08 -2.76 8.66
N LEU A 83 -6.98 -3.69 8.94
CA LEU A 83 -6.63 -5.09 9.05
C LEU A 83 -6.49 -5.69 7.64
N GLY A 84 -5.25 -5.93 7.21
CA GLY A 84 -4.94 -6.65 5.98
C GLY A 84 -5.14 -8.15 6.15
N PHE A 85 -5.52 -8.88 5.10
CA PHE A 85 -5.72 -10.32 5.21
C PHE A 85 -4.39 -11.08 5.27
N GLY A 86 -3.48 -10.85 4.33
CA GLY A 86 -2.19 -11.56 4.27
C GLY A 86 -1.34 -11.14 3.09
N ASP A 87 -0.33 -11.93 2.78
CA ASP A 87 0.49 -11.70 1.60
C ASP A 87 -0.16 -12.29 0.35
N TYR A 88 -0.01 -11.59 -0.76
CA TYR A 88 -0.62 -11.93 -2.04
C TYR A 88 0.34 -12.85 -2.81
N SER A 89 0.31 -14.15 -2.51
CA SER A 89 1.17 -15.14 -3.16
C SER A 89 0.38 -16.17 -3.95
N PRO A 90 0.79 -16.51 -5.17
CA PRO A 90 0.16 -17.58 -5.97
C PRO A 90 0.42 -18.98 -5.42
N ASP A 91 1.42 -19.16 -4.54
CA ASP A 91 1.91 -20.45 -4.07
C ASP A 91 1.05 -21.13 -3.00
N PHE A 92 -0.06 -20.51 -2.63
CA PHE A 92 -1.03 -21.13 -1.75
C PHE A 92 -1.82 -22.19 -2.51
N GLY A 93 -1.60 -23.44 -2.17
CA GLY A 93 -2.34 -24.56 -2.73
C GLY A 93 -3.84 -24.39 -2.63
N ILE A 94 -4.60 -25.23 -3.36
CA ILE A 94 -6.05 -25.22 -3.35
C ILE A 94 -6.55 -25.63 -1.95
N SER A 95 -7.31 -24.75 -1.29
CA SER A 95 -8.02 -25.03 -0.03
C SER A 95 -9.51 -25.34 -0.30
N ASP A 96 -10.27 -25.80 0.68
CA ASP A 96 -11.74 -25.84 0.57
C ASP A 96 -12.33 -24.41 0.52
N LEU A 97 -13.65 -24.29 0.37
CA LEU A 97 -14.30 -23.00 0.16
C LEU A 97 -14.29 -22.09 1.39
N GLU A 98 -14.12 -22.63 2.58
CA GLU A 98 -14.15 -21.88 3.85
C GLU A 98 -12.77 -21.82 4.53
N THR A 99 -11.72 -22.28 3.86
CA THR A 99 -10.37 -22.31 4.39
C THR A 99 -9.45 -21.43 3.56
N TYR A 100 -8.53 -20.77 4.23
CA TYR A 100 -7.52 -19.91 3.65
C TYR A 100 -6.14 -20.24 4.22
N PHE A 101 -5.11 -20.00 3.44
CA PHE A 101 -3.73 -20.12 3.88
C PHE A 101 -3.10 -18.74 3.97
N ILE A 102 -2.32 -18.52 5.03
CA ILE A 102 -1.60 -17.27 5.27
C ILE A 102 -0.14 -17.62 5.54
N ASN A 103 0.80 -16.91 4.93
CA ASN A 103 2.20 -16.98 5.29
C ASN A 103 2.44 -16.14 6.54
N SER A 104 2.76 -16.78 7.65
CA SER A 104 3.16 -16.10 8.87
C SER A 104 4.68 -16.15 9.05
N THR A 105 5.18 -15.45 10.05
CA THR A 105 6.61 -15.50 10.44
C THR A 105 7.08 -16.90 10.84
N THR A 106 6.17 -17.78 11.25
CA THR A 106 6.45 -19.17 11.64
C THR A 106 6.18 -20.18 10.53
N GLY A 107 5.80 -19.70 9.32
CA GLY A 107 5.47 -20.53 8.17
C GLY A 107 4.01 -20.45 7.76
N LYS A 108 3.59 -21.40 6.94
CA LYS A 108 2.24 -21.44 6.37
C LYS A 108 1.22 -21.86 7.42
N VAL A 109 0.26 -20.99 7.71
CA VAL A 109 -0.82 -21.23 8.66
C VAL A 109 -2.14 -21.38 7.92
N LYS A 110 -2.95 -22.35 8.34
CA LYS A 110 -4.32 -22.54 7.88
C LYS A 110 -5.27 -21.78 8.79
N ILE A 111 -6.17 -20.97 8.22
CA ILE A 111 -7.23 -20.28 8.94
C ILE A 111 -8.58 -20.57 8.28
N THR A 112 -9.59 -20.91 9.08
CA THR A 112 -10.95 -21.06 8.60
C THR A 112 -11.67 -19.72 8.56
N LEU A 113 -12.72 -19.59 7.74
CA LEU A 113 -13.56 -18.41 7.71
C LEU A 113 -14.16 -18.11 9.10
N LYS A 114 -14.59 -19.13 9.82
CA LYS A 114 -15.12 -18.99 11.18
C LYS A 114 -14.10 -18.38 12.15
N GLU A 115 -12.87 -18.84 12.10
CA GLU A 115 -11.76 -18.28 12.91
C GLU A 115 -11.47 -16.84 12.51
N TYR A 116 -11.37 -16.56 11.20
CA TYR A 116 -11.17 -15.18 10.73
C TYR A 116 -12.26 -14.24 11.25
N LEU A 117 -13.53 -14.61 11.14
CA LEU A 117 -14.65 -13.80 11.61
C LEU A 117 -14.63 -13.62 13.13
N LYS A 118 -14.25 -14.66 13.90
CA LYS A 118 -14.04 -14.56 15.35
C LYS A 118 -12.99 -13.50 15.67
N TYR A 119 -11.85 -13.51 14.98
CA TYR A 119 -10.79 -12.55 15.23
C TYR A 119 -11.11 -11.15 14.71
N LEU A 120 -11.86 -11.04 13.62
CA LEU A 120 -12.39 -9.77 13.16
C LEU A 120 -13.27 -9.11 14.24
N PHE A 121 -14.11 -9.90 14.93
CA PHE A 121 -14.92 -9.44 16.04
C PHE A 121 -14.06 -9.00 17.24
N ILE A 122 -13.07 -9.80 17.63
CA ILE A 122 -12.18 -9.52 18.78
C ILE A 122 -11.32 -8.28 18.53
N LEU A 123 -10.71 -8.19 17.35
CA LEU A 123 -9.80 -7.09 16.99
C LEU A 123 -10.54 -5.78 16.71
N ASN A 124 -11.77 -5.88 16.22
CA ASN A 124 -12.68 -4.77 15.90
C ASN A 124 -11.99 -3.61 15.15
N PRO A 125 -11.35 -3.85 13.98
CA PRO A 125 -10.70 -2.82 13.21
C PRO A 125 -11.73 -1.90 12.54
N GLN A 126 -11.37 -0.65 12.24
CA GLN A 126 -12.23 0.26 11.50
C GLN A 126 -12.44 -0.18 10.06
N TYR A 127 -11.40 -0.75 9.44
CA TYR A 127 -11.41 -1.30 8.10
C TYR A 127 -10.77 -2.69 8.10
N ALA A 128 -11.35 -3.62 7.34
CA ALA A 128 -10.81 -4.97 7.20
C ALA A 128 -10.87 -5.46 5.75
N MET A 129 -9.77 -5.99 5.27
CA MET A 129 -9.72 -6.74 4.02
C MET A 129 -10.32 -8.12 4.26
N LEU A 130 -11.40 -8.42 3.55
CA LEU A 130 -12.03 -9.74 3.65
C LEU A 130 -11.10 -10.83 3.13
N PRO A 131 -11.18 -12.06 3.68
CA PRO A 131 -10.33 -13.14 3.26
C PRO A 131 -10.63 -13.55 1.81
N PHE A 132 -9.59 -13.73 1.04
CA PHE A 132 -9.68 -14.15 -0.36
C PHE A 132 -8.52 -15.06 -0.74
N GLU A 133 -8.68 -15.75 -1.87
CA GLU A 133 -7.63 -16.54 -2.50
C GLU A 133 -7.06 -15.73 -3.66
N PHE A 134 -5.74 -15.56 -3.68
CA PHE A 134 -5.08 -14.81 -4.76
C PHE A 134 -5.32 -15.48 -6.11
N VAL A 135 -5.67 -14.68 -7.11
CA VAL A 135 -5.89 -15.12 -8.49
C VAL A 135 -4.75 -14.57 -9.35
N PRO A 136 -3.86 -15.43 -9.89
CA PRO A 136 -2.80 -14.98 -10.78
C PRO A 136 -3.35 -14.51 -12.12
N ASN A 137 -2.59 -13.68 -12.84
CA ASN A 137 -3.03 -13.04 -14.09
C ASN A 137 -3.30 -13.99 -15.24
N ASP A 138 -2.79 -15.21 -15.19
CA ASP A 138 -3.02 -16.29 -16.17
C ASP A 138 -4.09 -17.28 -15.73
N ALA A 139 -4.85 -16.96 -14.70
CA ALA A 139 -5.82 -17.89 -14.13
C ALA A 139 -6.96 -18.22 -15.10
N GLY A 140 -7.24 -19.52 -15.24
CA GLY A 140 -8.38 -19.98 -16.00
C GLY A 140 -9.72 -19.72 -15.31
N LYS A 141 -10.81 -19.76 -16.10
CA LYS A 141 -12.20 -19.47 -15.65
C LYS A 141 -12.61 -20.20 -14.37
N LYS A 142 -12.20 -21.46 -14.19
CA LYS A 142 -12.53 -22.25 -12.98
C LYS A 142 -11.95 -21.63 -11.71
N ARG A 143 -10.72 -21.07 -11.76
CA ARG A 143 -10.07 -20.44 -10.61
C ARG A 143 -10.74 -19.12 -10.26
N ILE A 144 -11.09 -18.32 -11.26
CA ILE A 144 -11.83 -17.07 -11.07
C ILE A 144 -13.21 -17.35 -10.46
N GLN A 145 -13.94 -18.34 -10.98
CA GLN A 145 -15.25 -18.74 -10.45
C GLN A 145 -15.13 -19.22 -8.99
N ARG A 146 -14.07 -19.96 -8.66
CA ARG A 146 -13.82 -20.39 -7.29
C ARG A 146 -13.57 -19.20 -6.35
N PHE A 147 -12.76 -18.22 -6.77
CA PHE A 147 -12.56 -16.99 -6.05
C PHE A 147 -13.88 -16.28 -5.75
N LEU A 148 -14.73 -16.11 -6.76
CA LEU A 148 -16.05 -15.50 -6.60
C LEU A 148 -16.94 -16.28 -5.63
N ASN A 149 -16.94 -17.62 -5.70
CA ASN A 149 -17.72 -18.48 -4.81
C ASN A 149 -17.22 -18.32 -3.35
N LYS A 150 -15.90 -18.32 -3.12
CA LYS A 150 -15.34 -18.10 -1.78
C LYS A 150 -15.76 -16.74 -1.21
N LEU A 151 -15.63 -15.67 -2.00
CA LEU A 151 -16.00 -14.34 -1.58
C LEU A 151 -17.50 -14.23 -1.25
N ASN A 152 -18.36 -14.85 -2.05
CA ASN A 152 -19.80 -14.91 -1.78
C ASN A 152 -20.11 -15.61 -0.46
N ILE A 153 -19.42 -16.71 -0.12
CA ILE A 153 -19.56 -17.39 1.17
C ILE A 153 -19.15 -16.48 2.34
N VAL A 154 -18.09 -15.70 2.16
CA VAL A 154 -17.70 -14.69 3.18
C VAL A 154 -18.85 -13.73 3.46
N PHE A 155 -19.45 -13.14 2.41
CA PHE A 155 -20.57 -12.21 2.57
C PHE A 155 -21.82 -12.86 3.18
N GLU A 156 -22.17 -14.10 2.79
CA GLU A 156 -23.27 -14.84 3.40
C GLU A 156 -23.07 -15.07 4.88
N ASN A 157 -21.83 -15.34 5.31
CA ASN A 157 -21.52 -15.50 6.74
C ASN A 157 -21.54 -14.16 7.49
N LEU A 158 -21.08 -13.06 6.87
CA LEU A 158 -21.18 -11.72 7.45
C LEU A 158 -22.64 -11.28 7.64
N GLU A 159 -23.53 -11.60 6.70
CA GLU A 159 -24.96 -11.28 6.79
C GLU A 159 -25.69 -12.08 7.87
N LYS A 160 -25.29 -13.32 8.10
CA LYS A 160 -25.84 -14.19 9.13
C LYS A 160 -25.27 -13.92 10.52
N GLY A 161 -24.07 -13.32 10.57
CA GLY A 161 -23.35 -13.05 11.81
C GLY A 161 -23.90 -11.84 12.55
N ILE A 162 -23.91 -11.92 13.87
CA ILE A 162 -24.37 -10.86 14.76
C ILE A 162 -23.26 -9.78 14.86
N ASN A 163 -23.60 -8.52 14.52
CA ASN A 163 -22.87 -7.29 14.90
C ASN A 163 -21.54 -6.94 14.20
N PHE A 164 -21.34 -7.23 12.92
CA PHE A 164 -20.24 -6.61 12.14
C PHE A 164 -20.61 -5.24 11.54
N LYS A 165 -21.62 -4.55 12.12
CA LYS A 165 -22.14 -3.27 11.57
C LYS A 165 -21.15 -2.10 11.67
N GLU A 166 -20.12 -2.21 12.49
CA GLU A 166 -19.16 -1.13 12.72
C GLU A 166 -17.87 -1.24 11.87
N CYS A 167 -17.64 -2.37 11.18
CA CYS A 167 -16.45 -2.57 10.35
C CYS A 167 -16.72 -2.25 8.87
N ASN A 168 -15.83 -1.54 8.25
CA ASN A 168 -15.85 -1.24 6.83
C ASN A 168 -15.02 -2.29 6.05
N TYR A 169 -15.63 -2.93 5.06
CA TYR A 169 -14.98 -4.01 4.33
C TYR A 169 -14.27 -3.53 3.08
N ILE A 170 -13.13 -4.15 2.80
CA ILE A 170 -12.33 -4.00 1.60
C ILE A 170 -12.26 -5.36 0.92
N ILE A 171 -12.51 -5.39 -0.40
CA ILE A 171 -12.46 -6.63 -1.19
C ILE A 171 -11.48 -6.51 -2.35
N PRO A 172 -10.91 -7.62 -2.83
CA PRO A 172 -10.04 -7.60 -3.99
C PRO A 172 -10.81 -7.34 -5.29
N TYR A 173 -10.21 -6.56 -6.17
CA TYR A 173 -10.67 -6.31 -7.52
C TYR A 173 -9.52 -6.46 -8.51
N TYR A 174 -9.73 -7.29 -9.54
CA TYR A 174 -8.72 -7.60 -10.56
C TYR A 174 -9.07 -6.89 -11.87
N LEU A 175 -8.30 -5.92 -12.26
CA LEU A 175 -8.54 -5.09 -13.46
C LEU A 175 -8.56 -5.91 -14.75
N ASP A 176 -7.76 -6.98 -14.84
CA ASP A 176 -7.69 -7.84 -16.01
C ASP A 176 -8.87 -8.83 -16.13
N TYR A 177 -9.64 -9.00 -15.05
CA TYR A 177 -10.80 -9.90 -15.00
C TYR A 177 -12.15 -9.17 -14.96
N GLU A 178 -12.19 -7.90 -15.36
CA GLU A 178 -13.38 -7.04 -15.36
C GLU A 178 -14.64 -7.75 -15.88
N LYS A 179 -14.58 -8.28 -17.10
CA LYS A 179 -15.74 -8.96 -17.71
C LYS A 179 -16.29 -10.11 -16.88
N PHE A 180 -15.44 -10.80 -16.12
CA PHE A 180 -15.83 -11.87 -15.23
C PHE A 180 -16.48 -11.36 -13.95
N LEU A 181 -15.90 -10.30 -13.39
CA LEU A 181 -16.38 -9.67 -12.17
C LEU A 181 -17.70 -8.94 -12.43
N GLU A 182 -17.78 -8.20 -13.52
CA GLU A 182 -18.98 -7.46 -13.91
C GLU A 182 -20.14 -8.37 -14.37
N GLY A 183 -19.85 -9.52 -14.95
CA GLY A 183 -20.84 -10.53 -15.30
C GLY A 183 -21.44 -11.25 -14.08
N ASN A 184 -20.92 -11.02 -12.86
CA ASN A 184 -21.42 -11.66 -11.64
C ASN A 184 -22.22 -10.67 -10.79
N GLU A 185 -23.55 -10.70 -10.92
CA GLU A 185 -24.46 -9.83 -10.18
C GLU A 185 -24.28 -9.89 -8.66
N LYS A 186 -24.00 -11.09 -8.12
CA LYS A 186 -23.77 -11.26 -6.69
C LYS A 186 -22.51 -10.54 -6.22
N TYR A 187 -21.44 -10.59 -7.01
CA TYR A 187 -20.21 -9.84 -6.74
C TYR A 187 -20.45 -8.33 -6.77
N LYS A 188 -21.16 -7.82 -7.80
CA LYS A 188 -21.53 -6.39 -7.89
C LYS A 188 -22.34 -5.92 -6.69
N ASN A 189 -23.34 -6.70 -6.28
CA ASN A 189 -24.16 -6.37 -5.12
C ASN A 189 -23.33 -6.36 -3.81
N ASN A 190 -22.38 -7.28 -3.68
CA ASN A 190 -21.47 -7.32 -2.54
C ASN A 190 -20.50 -6.13 -2.57
N MET A 191 -19.98 -5.75 -3.74
CA MET A 191 -19.11 -4.59 -3.90
C MET A 191 -19.78 -3.29 -3.41
N LYS A 192 -21.07 -3.09 -3.67
CA LYS A 192 -21.84 -1.93 -3.19
C LYS A 192 -21.94 -1.84 -1.66
N LYS A 193 -21.72 -2.93 -0.94
CA LYS A 193 -21.71 -2.98 0.53
C LYS A 193 -20.34 -2.65 1.12
N CYS A 194 -19.29 -2.61 0.29
CA CYS A 194 -17.91 -2.37 0.70
C CYS A 194 -17.58 -0.88 0.77
N LYS A 195 -16.52 -0.55 1.48
CA LYS A 195 -15.95 0.80 1.57
C LYS A 195 -14.62 0.93 0.85
N GLY A 196 -14.09 -0.16 0.32
CA GLY A 196 -12.86 -0.14 -0.44
C GLY A 196 -12.67 -1.33 -1.36
N LEU A 197 -11.87 -1.12 -2.39
CA LEU A 197 -11.40 -2.13 -3.31
C LEU A 197 -9.87 -2.21 -3.24
N LEU A 198 -9.34 -3.41 -3.12
CA LEU A 198 -7.93 -3.71 -3.22
C LEU A 198 -7.62 -4.08 -4.67
N ILE A 199 -6.96 -3.19 -5.38
CA ILE A 199 -6.74 -3.31 -6.82
C ILE A 199 -5.51 -4.16 -7.12
N PHE A 200 -5.72 -5.19 -7.94
CA PHE A 200 -4.68 -5.98 -8.58
C PHE A 200 -4.66 -5.68 -10.08
N ASN A 201 -3.47 -5.48 -10.62
CA ASN A 201 -3.22 -5.29 -12.04
C ASN A 201 -2.01 -6.11 -12.48
N ASP A 202 -1.84 -6.25 -13.77
CA ASP A 202 -0.66 -6.87 -14.37
C ASP A 202 0.66 -6.28 -13.88
N ASP A 203 1.73 -7.06 -14.03
CA ASP A 203 3.10 -6.56 -13.92
C ASP A 203 3.29 -5.34 -14.84
N TYR A 204 3.93 -4.28 -14.32
CA TYR A 204 4.21 -3.02 -15.04
C TYR A 204 4.96 -3.23 -16.37
N LYS A 205 5.66 -4.35 -16.54
CA LYS A 205 6.30 -4.72 -17.83
C LYS A 205 5.30 -4.83 -18.98
N ASN A 206 4.06 -5.23 -18.66
CA ASN A 206 2.98 -5.44 -19.62
C ASN A 206 1.98 -4.27 -19.67
N ILE A 207 2.26 -3.18 -18.94
CA ILE A 207 1.40 -2.00 -18.90
C ILE A 207 1.91 -0.99 -19.91
N ASN A 208 1.06 -0.64 -20.88
CA ASN A 208 1.23 0.46 -21.82
C ASN A 208 0.18 1.57 -21.55
N TYR A 209 0.27 2.66 -22.28
CA TYR A 209 -0.65 3.78 -22.13
C TYR A 209 -2.12 3.41 -22.34
N GLU A 210 -2.43 2.61 -23.37
CA GLU A 210 -3.82 2.18 -23.65
C GLU A 210 -4.40 1.38 -22.49
N LYS A 211 -3.59 0.51 -21.89
CA LYS A 211 -3.99 -0.28 -20.72
C LYS A 211 -4.23 0.59 -19.48
N ILE A 212 -3.43 1.64 -19.29
CA ILE A 212 -3.64 2.63 -18.22
C ILE A 212 -4.97 3.35 -18.41
N ILE A 213 -5.29 3.81 -19.63
CA ILE A 213 -6.57 4.46 -19.93
C ILE A 213 -7.73 3.52 -19.65
N LYS A 214 -7.65 2.28 -20.13
CA LYS A 214 -8.67 1.25 -19.87
C LYS A 214 -8.90 1.07 -18.37
N TYR A 215 -7.85 0.89 -17.58
CA TYR A 215 -7.96 0.70 -16.13
C TYR A 215 -8.54 1.93 -15.42
N LYS A 216 -8.15 3.13 -15.86
CA LYS A 216 -8.69 4.38 -15.35
C LYS A 216 -10.21 4.48 -15.60
N GLU A 217 -10.67 4.18 -16.81
CA GLU A 217 -12.10 4.19 -17.17
C GLU A 217 -12.90 3.19 -16.33
N GLN A 218 -12.35 2.00 -16.06
CA GLN A 218 -12.96 1.02 -15.17
C GLN A 218 -13.13 1.56 -13.75
N ILE A 219 -12.07 2.14 -13.18
CA ILE A 219 -12.11 2.71 -11.82
C ILE A 219 -13.08 3.88 -11.75
N GLU A 220 -13.10 4.77 -12.75
CA GLU A 220 -14.04 5.89 -12.81
C GLU A 220 -15.50 5.40 -12.89
N THR A 221 -15.78 4.36 -13.64
CA THR A 221 -17.10 3.74 -13.72
C THR A 221 -17.53 3.18 -12.36
N ILE A 222 -16.64 2.44 -11.69
CA ILE A 222 -16.90 1.90 -10.36
C ILE A 222 -17.17 3.02 -9.35
N LEU A 223 -16.40 4.10 -9.38
CA LEU A 223 -16.57 5.23 -8.47
C LEU A 223 -17.91 5.94 -8.70
N LYS A 224 -18.32 6.14 -9.95
CA LYS A 224 -19.63 6.71 -10.30
C LYS A 224 -20.78 5.85 -9.79
N ASP A 225 -20.72 4.54 -9.98
CA ASP A 225 -21.73 3.58 -9.54
C ASP A 225 -21.87 3.52 -8.01
N ASN A 226 -20.80 3.85 -7.28
CA ASN A 226 -20.73 3.83 -5.82
C ASN A 226 -20.73 5.24 -5.19
N LYS A 227 -21.16 6.27 -5.92
CA LYS A 227 -21.24 7.67 -5.45
C LYS A 227 -19.89 8.21 -4.94
N GLU A 228 -18.80 7.81 -5.55
CA GLU A 228 -17.43 8.26 -5.24
C GLU A 228 -16.99 8.03 -3.76
N GLN A 229 -17.59 7.07 -3.07
CA GLN A 229 -17.32 6.80 -1.64
C GLN A 229 -16.40 5.61 -1.38
N LEU A 230 -15.83 5.00 -2.44
CA LEU A 230 -14.94 3.84 -2.29
C LEU A 230 -13.48 4.27 -2.18
N MET A 231 -12.75 3.66 -1.25
CA MET A 231 -11.29 3.66 -1.26
C MET A 231 -10.79 2.75 -2.39
N ILE A 232 -9.96 3.26 -3.27
CA ILE A 232 -9.29 2.47 -4.30
C ILE A 232 -7.84 2.28 -3.85
N ILE A 233 -7.53 1.08 -3.36
CA ILE A 233 -6.24 0.76 -2.74
C ILE A 233 -5.38 0.00 -3.75
N LYS A 234 -4.23 0.53 -4.14
CA LYS A 234 -3.22 -0.20 -4.92
C LYS A 234 -2.53 -1.22 -4.02
N SER A 235 -2.66 -2.49 -4.36
CA SER A 235 -1.97 -3.58 -3.66
C SER A 235 -0.47 -3.58 -3.96
N SER A 236 0.35 -4.05 -3.01
CA SER A 236 1.76 -4.37 -3.21
C SER A 236 2.54 -3.33 -4.02
N THR A 237 2.55 -2.08 -3.57
CA THR A 237 3.36 -1.03 -4.20
C THR A 237 4.84 -1.26 -3.84
N GLU A 238 5.60 -1.83 -4.77
CA GLU A 238 6.97 -2.32 -4.55
C GLU A 238 8.04 -1.29 -4.90
N ASN A 239 7.66 -0.24 -5.65
CA ASN A 239 8.57 0.82 -6.07
C ASN A 239 7.81 2.08 -6.51
N ILE A 240 8.55 3.10 -6.93
CA ILE A 240 7.97 4.37 -7.40
C ILE A 240 7.20 4.24 -8.72
N ILE A 241 7.48 3.26 -9.55
CA ILE A 241 6.74 3.04 -10.81
C ILE A 241 5.32 2.55 -10.50
N ASP A 242 5.16 1.64 -9.55
CA ASP A 242 3.85 1.21 -9.07
C ASP A 242 3.04 2.37 -8.51
N LEU A 243 3.70 3.29 -7.79
CA LEU A 243 3.06 4.49 -7.26
C LEU A 243 2.56 5.41 -8.40
N ILE A 244 3.40 5.61 -9.44
CA ILE A 244 3.03 6.38 -10.62
C ILE A 244 1.84 5.74 -11.35
N ILE A 245 1.94 4.46 -11.69
CA ILE A 245 0.88 3.73 -12.40
C ILE A 245 -0.42 3.76 -11.60
N GLY A 246 -0.36 3.43 -10.31
CA GLY A 246 -1.54 3.47 -9.44
C GLY A 246 -2.20 4.85 -9.41
N THR A 247 -1.41 5.93 -9.39
CA THR A 247 -1.93 7.30 -9.45
C THR A 247 -2.59 7.59 -10.79
N LEU A 248 -1.99 7.17 -11.91
CA LEU A 248 -2.53 7.36 -13.26
C LEU A 248 -3.85 6.62 -13.46
N ILE A 249 -3.99 5.41 -12.94
CA ILE A 249 -5.24 4.64 -13.04
C ILE A 249 -6.33 5.07 -12.05
N GLY A 250 -6.01 5.96 -11.10
CA GLY A 250 -7.00 6.54 -10.19
C GLY A 250 -7.05 5.93 -8.80
N CYS A 251 -6.04 5.18 -8.37
CA CYS A 251 -5.94 4.74 -6.97
C CYS A 251 -5.81 5.94 -6.03
N SER A 252 -6.45 5.83 -4.87
CA SER A 252 -6.44 6.85 -3.82
C SER A 252 -5.55 6.47 -2.64
N HIS A 253 -5.28 5.18 -2.45
CA HIS A 253 -4.49 4.64 -1.36
C HIS A 253 -3.46 3.63 -1.89
N PHE A 254 -2.33 3.50 -1.22
CA PHE A 254 -1.22 2.67 -1.67
C PHE A 254 -0.61 1.91 -0.50
N GLU A 255 -0.61 0.58 -0.59
CA GLU A 255 0.17 -0.27 0.33
C GLU A 255 1.65 -0.16 -0.01
N ILE A 256 2.44 0.53 0.82
CA ILE A 256 3.87 0.72 0.56
C ILE A 256 4.75 -0.06 1.54
N SER A 257 5.74 -0.76 0.97
CA SER A 257 6.79 -1.46 1.73
C SER A 257 8.19 -1.11 1.22
N PHE A 258 8.33 -0.67 -0.01
CA PHE A 258 9.64 -0.42 -0.64
C PHE A 258 10.55 0.56 0.12
N PRO A 259 10.06 1.61 0.83
CA PRO A 259 10.97 2.53 1.50
C PRO A 259 11.85 1.86 2.56
N HIS A 260 11.28 0.98 3.39
CA HIS A 260 12.06 0.28 4.41
C HIS A 260 12.81 -0.94 3.84
N ILE A 261 12.29 -1.61 2.81
CA ILE A 261 13.00 -2.70 2.14
C ILE A 261 14.28 -2.16 1.50
N TYR A 262 14.20 -1.05 0.77
CA TYR A 262 15.38 -0.39 0.21
C TYR A 262 16.37 0.02 1.29
N ALA A 263 15.88 0.56 2.41
CA ALA A 263 16.75 0.94 3.51
C ALA A 263 17.48 -0.26 4.12
N GLN A 264 16.83 -1.41 4.27
CA GLN A 264 17.49 -2.64 4.73
C GLN A 264 18.63 -3.07 3.81
N GLU A 265 18.48 -2.85 2.50
CA GLU A 265 19.48 -3.16 1.48
C GLU A 265 20.56 -2.06 1.31
N GLY A 266 20.49 -0.98 2.07
CA GLY A 266 21.39 0.18 1.94
C GLY A 266 21.06 1.09 0.76
N LYS A 267 19.88 0.97 0.19
CA LYS A 267 19.43 1.73 -0.99
C LYS A 267 18.61 2.95 -0.60
N CYS A 268 19.00 4.14 -1.09
CA CYS A 268 18.32 5.40 -0.87
C CYS A 268 17.61 5.87 -2.14
N LEU A 269 16.37 6.34 -2.00
CA LEU A 269 15.74 7.16 -3.02
C LEU A 269 16.53 8.47 -3.18
N ASN A 270 16.61 8.98 -4.41
CA ASN A 270 17.34 10.22 -4.70
C ASN A 270 16.58 11.06 -5.72
N ILE A 271 15.42 11.59 -5.33
CA ILE A 271 14.61 12.44 -6.19
C ILE A 271 14.82 13.90 -5.77
N ASN A 272 15.50 14.67 -6.61
CA ASN A 272 15.62 16.11 -6.42
C ASN A 272 14.47 16.83 -7.13
N PHE A 273 13.39 17.11 -6.41
CA PHE A 273 12.19 17.75 -6.96
C PHE A 273 12.43 19.19 -7.44
N GLU A 274 13.50 19.87 -7.03
CA GLU A 274 13.85 21.22 -7.48
C GLU A 274 14.36 21.24 -8.92
N GLU A 275 14.78 20.09 -9.46
CA GLU A 275 15.18 19.94 -10.86
C GLU A 275 14.00 19.91 -11.84
N PHE A 276 12.79 19.66 -11.37
CA PHE A 276 11.60 19.71 -12.21
C PHE A 276 11.27 21.15 -12.61
N LYS A 277 11.13 21.37 -13.91
CA LYS A 277 10.74 22.67 -14.49
C LYS A 277 9.37 22.53 -15.14
N PRO A 278 8.28 23.06 -14.54
CA PRO A 278 6.91 22.87 -15.03
C PRO A 278 6.70 23.32 -16.49
N ASP A 279 7.40 24.38 -16.90
CA ASP A 279 7.25 24.97 -18.23
C ASP A 279 8.10 24.25 -19.31
N LYS A 280 8.88 23.24 -18.93
CA LYS A 280 9.70 22.46 -19.87
C LYS A 280 8.89 21.28 -20.38
N ASP A 281 8.88 21.06 -21.70
CA ASP A 281 8.32 19.85 -22.30
C ASP A 281 9.29 18.67 -22.11
N TYR A 282 8.80 17.62 -21.48
CA TYR A 282 9.53 16.37 -21.26
C TYR A 282 9.06 15.22 -22.15
N GLY A 283 8.05 15.45 -23.00
CA GLY A 283 7.41 14.45 -23.86
C GLY A 283 6.05 13.98 -23.33
N GLN A 284 5.52 12.93 -23.93
CA GLN A 284 4.15 12.45 -23.65
C GLN A 284 4.15 11.00 -23.15
N ILE A 285 3.34 10.72 -22.11
CA ILE A 285 3.15 9.35 -21.58
C ILE A 285 2.66 8.39 -22.67
N LYS A 286 1.81 8.87 -23.57
CA LYS A 286 1.26 8.08 -24.69
C LYS A 286 2.33 7.53 -25.65
N ASP A 287 3.52 8.15 -25.68
CA ASP A 287 4.64 7.74 -26.54
C ASP A 287 5.48 6.65 -25.89
N LEU A 288 5.22 6.31 -24.62
CA LEU A 288 5.88 5.20 -23.94
C LEU A 288 5.34 3.86 -24.45
N LYS A 289 6.24 2.97 -24.87
CA LYS A 289 5.87 1.60 -25.25
C LYS A 289 5.33 0.78 -24.08
N ASN A 290 5.94 0.95 -22.92
CA ASN A 290 5.55 0.30 -21.65
C ASN A 290 6.14 1.08 -20.46
N PHE A 291 5.79 0.64 -19.25
CA PHE A 291 6.30 1.18 -17.99
C PHE A 291 7.40 0.31 -17.37
N ASP A 292 8.17 -0.42 -18.17
CA ASP A 292 9.29 -1.24 -17.70
C ASP A 292 10.50 -0.36 -17.34
N PHE A 293 10.43 0.28 -16.20
CA PHE A 293 11.45 1.16 -15.65
C PHE A 293 11.95 0.65 -14.30
N LYS A 294 13.19 0.99 -13.98
CA LYS A 294 13.82 0.73 -12.70
C LYS A 294 14.20 2.05 -12.03
N PRO A 295 13.85 2.29 -10.75
CA PRO A 295 14.30 3.48 -10.03
C PRO A 295 15.82 3.56 -9.95
N LYS A 296 16.36 4.76 -10.12
CA LYS A 296 17.77 5.05 -9.82
C LYS A 296 17.92 5.24 -8.31
N LEU A 297 18.61 4.31 -7.67
CA LEU A 297 18.84 4.34 -6.22
C LEU A 297 20.33 4.59 -5.93
N LEU A 298 20.62 5.30 -4.84
CA LEU A 298 21.96 5.35 -4.30
C LEU A 298 22.17 4.10 -3.45
N ASP A 299 23.21 3.33 -3.72
CA ASP A 299 23.56 2.14 -2.92
C ASP A 299 24.68 2.51 -1.93
N MET A 300 24.32 2.70 -0.67
CA MET A 300 25.27 3.10 0.39
C MET A 300 26.34 2.03 0.67
N ASN A 301 26.21 0.83 0.10
CA ASN A 301 27.27 -0.18 0.13
C ASN A 301 28.38 0.08 -0.90
N ASP A 302 28.17 0.97 -1.87
CA ASP A 302 29.14 1.27 -2.90
C ASP A 302 30.32 2.11 -2.32
N ILE A 303 31.56 1.67 -2.58
CA ILE A 303 32.79 2.28 -2.08
C ILE A 303 32.96 3.75 -2.54
N LYS A 304 32.32 4.16 -3.63
CA LYS A 304 32.36 5.54 -4.11
C LYS A 304 31.87 6.56 -3.06
N TYR A 305 31.00 6.14 -2.16
CA TYR A 305 30.45 7.02 -1.11
C TYR A 305 31.35 7.19 0.11
N LEU A 306 32.47 6.46 0.20
CA LEU A 306 33.40 6.50 1.33
C LEU A 306 33.81 7.93 1.71
N ASN A 307 34.05 8.79 0.71
CA ASN A 307 34.52 10.16 0.89
C ASN A 307 33.49 11.24 0.50
N GLU A 308 32.24 10.86 0.20
CA GLU A 308 31.21 11.82 -0.20
C GLU A 308 30.57 12.52 1.01
N ILE A 309 31.06 13.71 1.36
CA ILE A 309 30.56 14.55 2.47
C ILE A 309 29.41 15.44 1.96
N VAL A 310 28.41 14.85 1.34
CA VAL A 310 27.19 15.52 0.85
C VAL A 310 25.96 14.88 1.47
N ASN A 311 24.81 15.60 1.45
CA ASN A 311 23.53 15.06 1.90
C ASN A 311 23.09 13.84 1.08
N ILE A 312 22.16 13.03 1.59
CA ILE A 312 21.63 11.88 0.85
C ILE A 312 21.09 12.34 -0.50
N THR A 313 20.19 13.34 -0.46
CA THR A 313 19.62 13.99 -1.65
C THR A 313 19.73 15.49 -1.46
N ASP A 314 20.17 16.19 -2.48
CA ASP A 314 20.23 17.65 -2.48
C ASP A 314 18.82 18.25 -2.46
N GLY A 315 18.63 19.36 -1.72
CA GLY A 315 17.32 20.00 -1.52
C GLY A 315 16.32 19.19 -0.65
N CYS A 316 16.64 17.98 -0.21
CA CYS A 316 15.73 17.16 0.59
C CYS A 316 15.54 17.73 2.01
N LYS A 317 14.27 17.88 2.42
CA LYS A 317 13.86 18.46 3.71
C LYS A 317 13.49 17.39 4.77
N CYS A 318 13.84 16.13 4.57
CA CYS A 318 13.58 15.09 5.56
C CYS A 318 14.46 15.28 6.81
N PHE A 319 14.03 14.69 7.93
CA PHE A 319 14.81 14.71 9.17
C PHE A 319 16.27 14.28 8.96
N SER A 320 16.51 13.19 8.22
CA SER A 320 17.85 12.66 8.00
C SER A 320 18.78 13.65 7.27
N CYS A 321 18.27 14.34 6.24
CA CYS A 321 19.03 15.32 5.48
C CYS A 321 19.24 16.64 6.28
N LEU A 322 18.20 17.11 6.99
CA LEU A 322 18.27 18.33 7.80
C LEU A 322 19.19 18.18 9.02
N THR A 323 19.24 17.00 9.62
CA THR A 323 20.17 16.68 10.71
C THR A 323 21.62 16.59 10.23
N GLY A 324 21.83 16.56 8.90
CA GLY A 324 23.16 16.61 8.31
C GLY A 324 23.85 15.27 8.13
N TYR A 325 23.12 14.15 8.17
CA TYR A 325 23.70 12.84 7.85
C TYR A 325 24.20 12.80 6.41
N LYS A 326 25.48 12.45 6.23
CA LYS A 326 26.19 12.45 4.95
C LYS A 326 26.27 11.06 4.36
N ARG A 327 26.41 10.96 3.02
CA ARG A 327 26.56 9.69 2.31
C ARG A 327 27.73 8.87 2.84
N SER A 328 28.88 9.52 3.11
CA SER A 328 30.06 8.86 3.67
C SER A 328 29.79 8.25 5.06
N TYR A 329 29.02 8.94 5.91
CA TYR A 329 28.64 8.40 7.20
C TYR A 329 27.67 7.22 7.07
N LEU A 330 26.69 7.31 6.18
CA LEU A 330 25.80 6.19 5.90
C LEU A 330 26.55 4.99 5.35
N HIS A 331 27.47 5.20 4.39
CA HIS A 331 28.35 4.14 3.88
C HIS A 331 29.06 3.43 5.05
N HIS A 332 29.66 4.21 6.00
CA HIS A 332 30.28 3.63 7.19
C HIS A 332 29.30 2.79 8.02
N LEU A 333 28.12 3.30 8.33
CA LEU A 333 27.11 2.58 9.12
C LEU A 333 26.71 1.24 8.48
N TYR A 334 26.50 1.20 7.17
CA TYR A 334 26.19 -0.06 6.46
C TYR A 334 27.38 -1.03 6.44
N LYS A 335 28.62 -0.54 6.29
CA LYS A 335 29.81 -1.39 6.35
C LYS A 335 30.06 -1.99 7.73
N CYS A 336 29.69 -1.29 8.79
CA CYS A 336 29.77 -1.77 10.17
C CYS A 336 28.51 -2.54 10.63
N ASN A 337 27.50 -2.70 9.77
CA ASN A 337 26.20 -3.29 10.09
C ASN A 337 25.49 -2.60 11.28
N GLU A 338 25.62 -1.28 11.39
CA GLU A 338 25.00 -0.49 12.43
C GLU A 338 23.52 -0.25 12.14
N LEU A 339 22.66 -0.53 13.11
CA LEU A 339 21.20 -0.38 12.95
C LEU A 339 20.76 1.06 12.61
N ASN A 340 21.54 2.05 13.00
CA ASN A 340 21.25 3.45 12.68
C ASN A 340 21.26 3.73 11.17
N GLY A 341 22.04 2.99 10.36
CA GLY A 341 22.03 3.13 8.91
C GLY A 341 20.64 2.91 8.31
N PRO A 342 20.05 1.70 8.45
CA PRO A 342 18.69 1.43 8.02
C PRO A 342 17.63 2.37 8.60
N ILE A 343 17.75 2.81 9.86
CA ILE A 343 16.80 3.76 10.48
C ILE A 343 16.80 5.10 9.74
N ILE A 344 17.99 5.71 9.58
CA ILE A 344 18.16 7.01 8.92
C ILE A 344 17.66 6.97 7.48
N VAL A 345 18.02 5.91 6.75
CA VAL A 345 17.60 5.73 5.35
C VAL A 345 16.11 5.44 5.22
N THR A 346 15.51 4.70 6.16
CA THR A 346 14.05 4.48 6.18
C THR A 346 13.29 5.79 6.29
N ILE A 347 13.68 6.66 7.22
CA ILE A 347 13.05 7.99 7.39
C ILE A 347 13.16 8.80 6.09
N HIS A 348 14.34 8.80 5.48
CA HIS A 348 14.59 9.49 4.22
C HIS A 348 13.71 8.93 3.09
N ASN A 349 13.69 7.62 2.89
CA ASN A 349 12.94 6.98 1.81
C ASN A 349 11.42 7.17 1.95
N TYR A 350 10.86 7.09 3.15
CA TYR A 350 9.44 7.39 3.36
C TYR A 350 9.11 8.85 3.08
N PHE A 351 9.99 9.78 3.49
CA PHE A 351 9.81 11.19 3.17
C PHE A 351 9.80 11.42 1.65
N GLN A 352 10.75 10.84 0.92
CA GLN A 352 10.83 10.94 -0.54
C GLN A 352 9.60 10.34 -1.23
N ALA A 353 9.12 9.18 -0.78
CA ALA A 353 7.92 8.55 -1.29
C ALA A 353 6.67 9.42 -1.05
N ARG A 354 6.56 10.05 0.14
CA ARG A 354 5.47 10.96 0.47
C ARG A 354 5.51 12.23 -0.38
N GLU A 355 6.68 12.86 -0.53
CA GLU A 355 6.84 14.04 -1.39
C GLU A 355 6.47 13.73 -2.84
N LEU A 356 6.93 12.58 -3.37
CA LEU A 356 6.55 12.13 -4.70
C LEU A 356 5.03 12.01 -4.83
N PHE A 357 4.39 11.33 -3.89
CA PHE A 357 2.96 11.11 -3.90
C PHE A 357 2.18 12.44 -3.79
N THR A 358 2.63 13.35 -2.94
CA THR A 358 2.04 14.68 -2.80
C THR A 358 2.07 15.44 -4.13
N LYS A 359 3.23 15.46 -4.80
CA LYS A 359 3.38 16.15 -6.09
C LYS A 359 2.57 15.52 -7.22
N LEU A 360 2.47 14.18 -7.26
CA LEU A 360 1.59 13.50 -8.21
C LEU A 360 0.12 13.90 -7.99
N ASN A 361 -0.33 13.98 -6.74
CA ASN A 361 -1.69 14.37 -6.42
C ASN A 361 -1.98 15.84 -6.65
N GLU A 362 -1.03 16.73 -6.38
CA GLU A 362 -1.15 18.16 -6.72
C GLU A 362 -1.33 18.34 -8.22
N SER A 363 -0.48 17.71 -9.02
CA SER A 363 -0.57 17.75 -10.49
C SER A 363 -1.90 17.18 -11.01
N LYS A 364 -2.46 16.15 -10.35
CA LYS A 364 -3.76 15.56 -10.69
C LYS A 364 -4.94 16.48 -10.33
N LYS A 365 -4.87 17.20 -9.19
CA LYS A 365 -5.95 18.10 -8.72
C LYS A 365 -6.13 19.35 -9.57
N GLU A 366 -5.08 19.85 -10.16
CA GLU A 366 -5.12 21.02 -11.02
C GLU A 366 -5.93 20.80 -12.31
N LYS A 367 -6.42 19.57 -12.55
CA LYS A 367 -7.11 19.13 -13.78
C LYS A 367 -6.33 19.43 -15.07
N ASP A 368 -5.07 19.74 -14.92
CA ASP A 368 -4.14 20.00 -15.99
C ASP A 368 -3.44 18.69 -16.33
N VAL A 369 -3.98 18.00 -17.33
CA VAL A 369 -3.47 16.70 -17.80
C VAL A 369 -2.01 16.85 -18.26
N ASP A 370 -1.65 18.00 -18.80
CA ASP A 370 -0.31 18.25 -19.32
C ASP A 370 0.72 18.39 -18.19
N LYS A 371 0.37 18.98 -17.05
CA LYS A 371 1.26 19.07 -15.89
C LYS A 371 1.56 17.69 -15.29
N LEU A 372 0.53 16.86 -15.09
CA LEU A 372 0.74 15.49 -14.59
C LEU A 372 1.58 14.70 -15.57
N ASN A 373 1.29 14.79 -16.85
CA ASN A 373 2.06 14.15 -17.92
C ASN A 373 3.53 14.58 -17.88
N ASN A 374 3.81 15.87 -17.87
CA ASN A 374 5.15 16.42 -17.80
C ASN A 374 5.91 15.96 -16.56
N PHE A 375 5.26 15.95 -15.39
CA PHE A 375 5.88 15.52 -14.16
C PHE A 375 6.24 14.02 -14.19
N VAL A 376 5.33 13.19 -14.68
CA VAL A 376 5.56 11.73 -14.80
C VAL A 376 6.68 11.44 -15.78
N ILE A 377 6.69 12.06 -16.94
CA ILE A 377 7.75 11.83 -17.94
C ILE A 377 9.12 12.34 -17.43
N TRP A 378 9.14 13.48 -16.76
CA TRP A 378 10.36 13.96 -16.09
C TRP A 378 10.89 12.91 -15.10
N LEU A 379 10.04 12.37 -14.23
CA LEU A 379 10.42 11.33 -13.27
C LEU A 379 11.00 10.11 -13.97
N LEU A 380 10.30 9.59 -14.98
CA LEU A 380 10.74 8.39 -15.70
C LEU A 380 12.07 8.61 -16.42
N ASN A 381 12.28 9.77 -17.05
CA ASN A 381 13.50 10.08 -17.79
C ASN A 381 14.71 10.41 -16.89
N THR A 382 14.47 11.04 -15.73
CA THR A 382 15.56 11.53 -14.88
C THR A 382 15.84 10.61 -13.69
N GLN A 383 14.80 10.09 -13.04
CA GLN A 383 14.90 9.32 -11.79
C GLN A 383 14.80 7.81 -12.00
N CYS A 384 14.57 7.37 -13.24
CA CYS A 384 14.47 5.96 -13.58
C CYS A 384 15.38 5.61 -14.76
N THR A 385 15.60 4.31 -14.95
CA THR A 385 16.28 3.73 -16.11
C THR A 385 15.33 2.77 -16.79
N GLN A 386 15.10 2.94 -18.08
CA GLN A 386 14.28 2.01 -18.86
C GLN A 386 15.00 0.66 -18.95
N ILE A 387 14.27 -0.42 -18.69
CA ILE A 387 14.78 -1.77 -18.86
C ILE A 387 14.62 -2.14 -20.33
N ILE A 388 15.74 -2.19 -21.04
CA ILE A 388 15.77 -2.66 -22.43
C ILE A 388 16.01 -4.16 -22.37
N ASN A 389 14.93 -4.94 -22.56
CA ASN A 389 15.07 -6.38 -22.76
C ASN A 389 15.75 -6.60 -24.14
N LYS A 390 17.00 -7.06 -24.12
CA LYS A 390 17.74 -7.49 -25.30
C LYS A 390 17.24 -8.82 -25.81
#